data_39060a4948bddec3c9049645385e4ade
#
_entry.id   39060a4948bddec3c9049645385e4ade
#
_cell.length_a   1.000
_cell.length_b   1.000
_cell.length_c   1.000
_cell.angle_alpha   90.00
_cell.angle_beta   90.00
_cell.angle_gamma   90.00
#
_symmetry.space_group_name_H-M   'P 1'
#
loop_
_entity.id
_entity.type
_entity.pdbx_description
1 polymer ?
#
loop_
_entity_poly.entity_id
_entity_poly.type
_entity_poly.pdbx_seq_one_letter_code
_entity_poly.pdbx_strand_id
1 'polypeptide(L)'
;MPGLEHIQPLLFRPASRHPYSVSDIVECPVPKISALIHVANHERSLGRALESLRPCDQILVVLHSSTDQSRKIAKDYGATVKNAVVGVDDGAYAHDCKHQWILCLLPNEALSEALEAALFEWKQTDPARTPGYSIAVRKETSKGWRQLGRELRLVNRDAVNWTGALPGERGARAQLKGDILRFGDDS
;
A
#
# COMPACT_ATOMS: atom_id res chain seq x y z
N MET A 1 -32.65 81.90 -15.36
CA MET A 1 -33.34 80.63 -15.33
C MET A 1 -32.45 79.60 -15.98
N PRO A 2 -31.68 78.79 -15.24
CA PRO A 2 -31.04 77.59 -15.80
C PRO A 2 -31.63 76.32 -15.19
N GLY A 3 -31.67 75.34 -15.99
CA GLY A 3 -32.30 74.03 -15.98
C GLY A 3 -31.96 73.10 -14.88
N LEU A 4 -32.95 72.31 -14.54
CA LEU A 4 -32.89 71.17 -13.66
C LEU A 4 -32.18 69.98 -14.38
N GLU A 5 -30.98 69.66 -13.92
CA GLU A 5 -30.29 68.45 -14.32
C GLU A 5 -30.92 67.23 -13.66
N HIS A 6 -31.28 66.26 -14.48
CA HIS A 6 -31.79 64.96 -14.11
C HIS A 6 -30.66 64.09 -13.47
N ILE A 7 -30.77 63.87 -12.17
CA ILE A 7 -29.96 62.88 -11.48
C ILE A 7 -30.63 61.53 -11.69
N GLN A 8 -29.99 60.68 -12.48
CA GLN A 8 -30.36 59.27 -12.64
C GLN A 8 -29.91 58.47 -11.39
N PRO A 9 -30.77 57.62 -10.83
CA PRO A 9 -30.34 56.72 -9.73
C PRO A 9 -29.42 55.61 -10.25
N LEU A 10 -28.26 55.45 -9.58
CA LEU A 10 -27.34 54.34 -9.77
C LEU A 10 -28.06 53.02 -9.45
N LEU A 11 -28.37 52.27 -10.50
CA LEU A 11 -28.82 50.90 -10.38
C LEU A 11 -27.71 50.03 -9.74
N PHE A 12 -27.93 49.67 -8.48
CA PHE A 12 -27.15 48.72 -7.74
C PHE A 12 -27.29 47.35 -8.42
N ARG A 13 -26.25 46.91 -9.18
CA ARG A 13 -26.19 45.56 -9.70
C ARG A 13 -25.87 44.62 -8.52
N PRO A 14 -26.73 43.65 -8.18
CA PRO A 14 -26.34 42.62 -7.21
C PRO A 14 -25.21 41.82 -7.81
N ALA A 15 -24.13 41.69 -7.01
CA ALA A 15 -23.02 40.80 -7.31
C ALA A 15 -23.55 39.39 -7.59
N SER A 16 -23.21 38.86 -8.75
CA SER A 16 -23.50 37.48 -9.15
C SER A 16 -23.00 36.53 -8.07
N ARG A 17 -23.95 35.92 -7.35
CA ARG A 17 -23.65 34.75 -6.52
C ARG A 17 -23.13 33.67 -7.45
N HIS A 18 -21.85 33.37 -7.36
CA HIS A 18 -21.30 32.11 -7.92
C HIS A 18 -21.93 31.00 -7.10
N PRO A 19 -22.71 30.11 -7.71
CA PRO A 19 -23.10 28.87 -7.05
C PRO A 19 -21.90 27.99 -7.05
N TYR A 20 -21.11 27.94 -5.99
CA TYR A 20 -20.31 26.79 -5.72
C TYR A 20 -21.30 25.65 -5.49
N SER A 21 -21.50 24.84 -6.52
CA SER A 21 -22.26 23.62 -6.40
C SER A 21 -21.51 22.71 -5.44
N VAL A 22 -22.18 22.25 -4.40
CA VAL A 22 -21.65 21.29 -3.41
C VAL A 22 -21.34 19.93 -4.07
N SER A 23 -21.65 19.79 -5.38
CA SER A 23 -21.40 18.58 -6.17
C SER A 23 -19.97 18.45 -6.71
N ASP A 24 -19.08 19.44 -6.53
CA ASP A 24 -17.70 19.40 -7.01
C ASP A 24 -16.68 18.98 -5.91
N ILE A 25 -17.14 18.38 -4.83
CA ILE A 25 -16.25 17.60 -3.96
C ILE A 25 -15.95 16.30 -4.74
N VAL A 26 -14.90 16.32 -5.54
CA VAL A 26 -14.29 15.11 -6.06
C VAL A 26 -13.77 14.36 -4.85
N GLU A 27 -14.56 13.41 -4.36
CA GLU A 27 -14.07 12.45 -3.36
C GLU A 27 -12.88 11.73 -4.01
N CYS A 28 -11.67 12.11 -3.60
CA CYS A 28 -10.47 11.41 -4.01
C CYS A 28 -10.59 9.97 -3.47
N PRO A 29 -10.68 8.94 -4.31
CA PRO A 29 -10.92 7.59 -3.83
C PRO A 29 -9.79 7.20 -2.88
N VAL A 30 -10.15 6.79 -1.67
CA VAL A 30 -9.19 6.30 -0.66
C VAL A 30 -8.34 5.21 -1.29
N PRO A 31 -7.01 5.36 -1.33
CA PRO A 31 -6.14 4.38 -1.95
C PRO A 31 -6.24 3.05 -1.20
N LYS A 32 -6.41 1.96 -1.96
CA LYS A 32 -6.51 0.60 -1.44
C LYS A 32 -5.21 -0.16 -1.66
N ILE A 33 -4.86 -1.02 -0.71
CA ILE A 33 -3.62 -1.78 -0.71
C ILE A 33 -3.92 -3.27 -0.86
N SER A 34 -3.23 -3.94 -1.79
CA SER A 34 -3.11 -5.39 -1.82
C SER A 34 -1.77 -5.79 -1.22
N ALA A 35 -1.76 -6.72 -0.25
CA ALA A 35 -0.55 -7.37 0.18
C ALA A 35 -0.23 -8.55 -0.75
N LEU A 36 1.03 -8.70 -1.14
CA LEU A 36 1.54 -9.81 -1.94
C LEU A 36 2.61 -10.56 -1.15
N ILE A 37 2.40 -11.86 -0.96
CA ILE A 37 3.31 -12.75 -0.24
C ILE A 37 3.58 -14.01 -1.06
N HIS A 38 4.85 -14.29 -1.34
CA HIS A 38 5.32 -15.55 -1.94
C HIS A 38 5.73 -16.52 -0.84
N VAL A 39 5.21 -17.75 -0.87
CA VAL A 39 5.35 -18.72 0.23
C VAL A 39 5.82 -20.07 -0.31
N ALA A 40 6.86 -20.62 0.33
CA ALA A 40 7.37 -21.97 0.09
C ALA A 40 7.64 -22.66 1.45
N ASN A 41 6.65 -23.40 1.97
CA ASN A 41 6.74 -24.11 3.27
C ASN A 41 7.08 -23.21 4.47
N HIS A 42 6.20 -22.25 4.76
CA HIS A 42 6.36 -21.29 5.87
C HIS A 42 5.20 -21.35 6.88
N GLU A 43 4.68 -22.54 7.18
CA GLU A 43 3.53 -22.70 8.08
C GLU A 43 3.75 -22.09 9.47
N ARG A 44 5.00 -22.06 9.98
CA ARG A 44 5.32 -21.55 11.31
C ARG A 44 5.29 -20.02 11.40
N SER A 45 5.67 -19.33 10.32
CA SER A 45 5.83 -17.87 10.32
C SER A 45 4.69 -17.13 9.63
N LEU A 46 4.02 -17.76 8.67
CA LEU A 46 3.01 -17.14 7.81
C LEU A 46 1.85 -16.52 8.59
N GLY A 47 1.39 -17.17 9.67
CA GLY A 47 0.27 -16.65 10.48
C GLY A 47 0.56 -15.26 11.04
N ARG A 48 1.77 -15.04 11.57
CA ARG A 48 2.23 -13.73 12.08
C ARG A 48 2.27 -12.66 10.97
N ALA A 49 2.77 -13.05 9.80
CA ALA A 49 2.80 -12.14 8.65
C ALA A 49 1.38 -11.67 8.29
N LEU A 50 0.45 -12.61 8.15
CA LEU A 50 -0.93 -12.33 7.77
C LEU A 50 -1.68 -11.50 8.82
N GLU A 51 -1.47 -11.77 10.11
CA GLU A 51 -2.08 -11.03 11.21
C GLU A 51 -1.72 -9.54 11.22
N SER A 52 -0.50 -9.19 10.81
CA SER A 52 -0.04 -7.81 10.75
C SER A 52 -0.59 -7.02 9.56
N LEU A 53 -1.26 -7.66 8.59
CA LEU A 53 -1.73 -7.03 7.37
C LEU A 53 -3.12 -6.36 7.49
N ARG A 54 -3.52 -5.97 8.68
CA ARG A 54 -4.78 -5.26 8.95
C ARG A 54 -5.01 -4.00 8.10
N PRO A 55 -3.98 -3.22 7.72
CA PRO A 55 -4.18 -2.07 6.83
C PRO A 55 -4.48 -2.43 5.38
N CYS A 56 -4.29 -3.70 4.97
CA CYS A 56 -4.47 -4.13 3.58
C CYS A 56 -5.92 -4.50 3.28
N ASP A 57 -6.41 -4.12 2.10
CA ASP A 57 -7.79 -4.38 1.64
C ASP A 57 -7.90 -5.72 0.92
N GLN A 58 -6.78 -6.30 0.54
CA GLN A 58 -6.64 -7.63 -0.03
C GLN A 58 -5.32 -8.25 0.40
N ILE A 59 -5.33 -9.57 0.60
CA ILE A 59 -4.10 -10.36 0.75
C ILE A 59 -4.08 -11.40 -0.36
N LEU A 60 -3.00 -11.43 -1.14
CA LEU A 60 -2.70 -12.45 -2.15
C LEU A 60 -1.48 -13.27 -1.70
N VAL A 61 -1.70 -14.56 -1.51
CA VAL A 61 -0.64 -15.52 -1.20
C VAL A 61 -0.37 -16.39 -2.42
N VAL A 62 0.87 -16.39 -2.90
CA VAL A 62 1.34 -17.22 -4.00
C VAL A 62 2.16 -18.38 -3.44
N LEU A 63 1.68 -19.61 -3.62
CA LEU A 63 2.30 -20.82 -3.08
C LEU A 63 3.26 -21.45 -4.11
N HIS A 64 4.53 -21.55 -3.74
CA HIS A 64 5.59 -22.21 -4.51
C HIS A 64 5.77 -23.65 -4.01
N SER A 65 5.01 -24.57 -4.59
CA SER A 65 5.09 -26.01 -4.28
C SER A 65 5.02 -26.35 -2.78
N SER A 66 4.30 -25.53 -1.99
CA SER A 66 4.14 -25.77 -0.55
C SER A 66 3.36 -27.05 -0.28
N THR A 67 3.91 -27.91 0.57
CA THR A 67 3.34 -29.20 0.98
C THR A 67 2.86 -29.20 2.44
N ASP A 68 3.16 -28.13 3.18
CA ASP A 68 2.80 -27.89 4.58
C ASP A 68 1.42 -27.25 4.74
N GLN A 69 1.09 -26.76 5.97
CA GLN A 69 -0.17 -26.12 6.28
C GLN A 69 -0.31 -24.67 5.77
N SER A 70 0.69 -24.13 5.04
CA SER A 70 0.67 -22.73 4.57
C SER A 70 -0.60 -22.38 3.80
N ARG A 71 -1.11 -23.28 2.97
CA ARG A 71 -2.37 -23.09 2.23
C ARG A 71 -3.58 -22.90 3.16
N LYS A 72 -3.66 -23.77 4.18
CA LYS A 72 -4.77 -23.74 5.14
C LYS A 72 -4.71 -22.44 5.95
N ILE A 73 -3.53 -22.10 6.47
CA ILE A 73 -3.30 -20.87 7.22
C ILE A 73 -3.71 -19.65 6.39
N ALA A 74 -3.24 -19.54 5.14
CA ALA A 74 -3.61 -18.42 4.27
C ALA A 74 -5.13 -18.27 4.10
N LYS A 75 -5.86 -19.37 3.93
CA LYS A 75 -7.32 -19.37 3.80
C LYS A 75 -8.02 -18.99 5.11
N ASP A 76 -7.52 -19.45 6.25
CA ASP A 76 -8.09 -19.16 7.57
C ASP A 76 -8.00 -17.64 7.88
N TYR A 77 -6.98 -16.94 7.33
CA TYR A 77 -6.85 -15.48 7.39
C TYR A 77 -7.57 -14.74 6.25
N GLY A 78 -8.36 -15.42 5.43
CA GLY A 78 -9.15 -14.81 4.35
C GLY A 78 -8.34 -14.38 3.13
N ALA A 79 -7.09 -14.86 2.99
CA ALA A 79 -6.27 -14.54 1.84
C ALA A 79 -6.75 -15.25 0.56
N THR A 80 -6.63 -14.55 -0.57
CA THR A 80 -6.71 -15.19 -1.89
C THR A 80 -5.46 -16.02 -2.10
N VAL A 81 -5.62 -17.30 -2.45
CA VAL A 81 -4.48 -18.21 -2.63
C VAL A 81 -4.35 -18.62 -4.09
N LYS A 82 -3.16 -18.44 -4.67
CA LYS A 82 -2.78 -18.93 -5.99
C LYS A 82 -1.60 -19.91 -5.89
N ASN A 83 -1.50 -20.84 -6.82
CA ASN A 83 -0.29 -21.61 -7.01
C ASN A 83 0.63 -20.89 -7.98
N ALA A 84 1.91 -20.88 -7.68
CA ALA A 84 2.92 -20.43 -8.62
C ALA A 84 2.95 -21.38 -9.83
N VAL A 85 3.11 -20.82 -11.01
CA VAL A 85 3.22 -21.56 -12.27
C VAL A 85 4.69 -21.59 -12.67
N VAL A 86 5.19 -22.78 -13.00
CA VAL A 86 6.58 -22.94 -13.43
C VAL A 86 6.87 -22.10 -14.68
N GLY A 87 7.95 -21.33 -14.62
CA GLY A 87 8.36 -20.44 -15.72
C GLY A 87 7.70 -19.06 -15.74
N VAL A 88 6.79 -18.77 -14.81
CA VAL A 88 6.25 -17.44 -14.61
C VAL A 88 7.11 -16.70 -13.58
N ASP A 89 7.53 -15.47 -13.91
CA ASP A 89 8.26 -14.61 -12.98
C ASP A 89 7.39 -14.24 -11.78
N ASP A 90 7.97 -14.24 -10.58
CA ASP A 90 7.24 -13.95 -9.34
C ASP A 90 6.63 -12.56 -9.34
N GLY A 91 7.28 -11.59 -9.97
CA GLY A 91 6.77 -10.23 -10.11
C GLY A 91 5.48 -10.12 -10.95
N ALA A 92 5.22 -11.09 -11.82
CA ALA A 92 4.01 -11.12 -12.64
C ALA A 92 2.73 -11.22 -11.78
N TYR A 93 2.82 -11.84 -10.58
CA TYR A 93 1.68 -11.98 -9.68
C TYR A 93 1.20 -10.66 -9.06
N ALA A 94 1.99 -9.59 -9.15
CA ALA A 94 1.53 -8.25 -8.81
C ALA A 94 0.30 -7.82 -9.64
N HIS A 95 0.20 -8.27 -10.89
CA HIS A 95 -0.96 -8.00 -11.76
C HIS A 95 -2.21 -8.78 -11.38
N ASP A 96 -2.09 -9.83 -10.57
CA ASP A 96 -3.21 -10.57 -9.99
C ASP A 96 -3.82 -9.89 -8.76
N CYS A 97 -3.15 -8.91 -8.21
CA CYS A 97 -3.66 -8.11 -7.10
C CYS A 97 -4.80 -7.20 -7.57
N LYS A 98 -5.84 -7.05 -6.73
CA LYS A 98 -7.02 -6.24 -7.05
C LYS A 98 -6.71 -4.74 -7.13
N HIS A 99 -5.78 -4.28 -6.29
CA HIS A 99 -5.50 -2.86 -6.12
C HIS A 99 -4.19 -2.47 -6.76
N GLN A 100 -4.06 -1.21 -7.10
CA GLN A 100 -2.88 -0.66 -7.76
C GLN A 100 -1.67 -0.54 -6.82
N TRP A 101 -1.93 -0.31 -5.52
CA TRP A 101 -0.88 -0.25 -4.52
C TRP A 101 -0.63 -1.63 -3.92
N ILE A 102 0.63 -2.07 -4.03
CA ILE A 102 1.05 -3.40 -3.59
C ILE A 102 2.03 -3.24 -2.43
N LEU A 103 1.71 -3.87 -1.31
CA LEU A 103 2.65 -4.06 -0.20
C LEU A 103 3.27 -5.46 -0.31
N CYS A 104 4.58 -5.51 -0.55
CA CYS A 104 5.32 -6.77 -0.65
C CYS A 104 5.89 -7.16 0.71
N LEU A 105 5.59 -8.38 1.16
CA LEU A 105 6.06 -8.92 2.43
C LEU A 105 6.61 -10.33 2.22
N LEU A 106 7.68 -10.68 2.94
CA LEU A 106 8.17 -12.06 2.99
C LEU A 106 7.37 -12.85 4.06
N PRO A 107 7.26 -14.18 3.93
CA PRO A 107 6.42 -14.98 4.83
C PRO A 107 6.92 -15.04 6.29
N ASN A 108 8.18 -14.67 6.53
CA ASN A 108 8.78 -14.54 7.86
C ASN A 108 8.90 -13.07 8.33
N GLU A 109 8.14 -12.16 7.72
CA GLU A 109 8.08 -10.76 8.10
C GLU A 109 6.72 -10.39 8.68
N ALA A 110 6.69 -9.34 9.52
CA ALA A 110 5.46 -8.71 9.99
C ALA A 110 5.62 -7.19 10.03
N LEU A 111 4.51 -6.47 9.96
CA LEU A 111 4.51 -5.02 10.16
C LEU A 111 4.64 -4.73 11.66
N SER A 112 5.39 -3.70 12.02
CA SER A 112 5.32 -3.13 13.37
C SER A 112 4.02 -2.33 13.54
N GLU A 113 3.53 -2.18 14.77
CA GLU A 113 2.35 -1.35 15.06
C GLU A 113 2.49 0.08 14.51
N ALA A 114 3.70 0.64 14.58
CA ALA A 114 3.98 1.97 14.02
C ALA A 114 3.83 2.00 12.51
N LEU A 115 4.19 0.91 11.79
CA LEU A 115 4.00 0.82 10.34
C LEU A 115 2.53 0.58 9.98
N GLU A 116 1.81 -0.23 10.74
CA GLU A 116 0.37 -0.39 10.55
C GLU A 116 -0.36 0.95 10.65
N ALA A 117 -0.07 1.73 11.71
CA ALA A 117 -0.64 3.06 11.90
C ALA A 117 -0.29 4.00 10.72
N ALA A 118 0.99 4.01 10.30
CA ALA A 118 1.44 4.83 9.19
C ALA A 118 0.77 4.46 7.86
N LEU A 119 0.43 3.19 7.62
CA LEU A 119 -0.32 2.76 6.44
C LEU A 119 -1.79 3.21 6.48
N PHE A 120 -2.42 3.23 7.66
CA PHE A 120 -3.76 3.80 7.81
C PHE A 120 -3.76 5.31 7.57
N GLU A 121 -2.77 6.04 8.07
CA GLU A 121 -2.59 7.46 7.80
C GLU A 121 -2.32 7.72 6.31
N TRP A 122 -1.47 6.91 5.68
CA TRP A 122 -1.13 7.00 4.27
C TRP A 122 -2.37 6.87 3.37
N LYS A 123 -3.33 6.02 3.72
CA LYS A 123 -4.60 5.90 2.99
C LYS A 123 -5.43 7.18 2.96
N GLN A 124 -5.16 8.13 3.85
CA GLN A 124 -5.83 9.44 3.87
C GLN A 124 -5.12 10.48 2.99
N THR A 125 -4.02 10.09 2.33
CA THR A 125 -3.24 10.97 1.45
C THR A 125 -3.57 10.73 -0.02
N ASP A 126 -3.12 11.64 -0.90
CA ASP A 126 -3.08 11.40 -2.34
C ASP A 126 -1.68 10.96 -2.77
N PRO A 127 -1.43 9.65 -2.92
CA PRO A 127 -0.12 9.12 -3.29
C PRO A 127 0.17 9.16 -4.79
N ALA A 128 -0.70 9.76 -5.62
CA ALA A 128 -0.71 9.62 -7.08
C ALA A 128 0.61 10.01 -7.78
N ARG A 129 1.50 10.76 -7.12
CA ARG A 129 2.77 11.24 -7.71
C ARG A 129 4.00 10.45 -7.27
N THR A 130 3.83 9.46 -6.41
CA THR A 130 4.96 8.69 -5.84
C THR A 130 4.94 7.27 -6.40
N PRO A 131 6.02 6.79 -7.03
CA PRO A 131 6.06 5.41 -7.57
C PRO A 131 6.09 4.36 -6.46
N GLY A 132 6.57 4.72 -5.26
CA GLY A 132 6.61 3.80 -4.13
C GLY A 132 7.27 4.39 -2.89
N TYR A 133 7.20 3.62 -1.82
CA TYR A 133 7.69 3.96 -0.49
C TYR A 133 8.67 2.92 0.01
N SER A 134 9.81 3.38 0.49
CA SER A 134 10.76 2.54 1.20
C SER A 134 10.40 2.47 2.69
N ILE A 135 10.53 1.26 3.24
CA ILE A 135 10.23 0.94 4.63
C ILE A 135 11.50 0.40 5.28
N ALA A 136 11.76 0.79 6.51
CA ALA A 136 12.87 0.27 7.26
C ALA A 136 12.65 -1.21 7.58
N VAL A 137 13.70 -2.04 7.45
CA VAL A 137 13.66 -3.46 7.77
C VAL A 137 14.59 -3.75 8.93
N ARG A 138 14.09 -4.45 9.93
CA ARG A 138 14.85 -4.92 11.09
C ARG A 138 14.80 -6.44 11.14
N LYS A 139 15.94 -7.06 11.37
CA LYS A 139 16.04 -8.52 11.51
C LYS A 139 16.26 -8.89 12.98
N GLU A 140 15.53 -9.92 13.43
CA GLU A 140 15.76 -10.55 14.71
C GLU A 140 17.10 -11.30 14.71
N THR A 141 17.83 -11.17 15.80
CA THR A 141 19.10 -11.87 16.03
C THR A 141 19.16 -12.33 17.48
N SER A 142 20.09 -13.20 17.82
CA SER A 142 20.32 -13.64 19.20
C SER A 142 20.66 -12.50 20.20
N LYS A 143 21.04 -11.31 19.68
CA LYS A 143 21.35 -10.12 20.47
C LYS A 143 20.25 -9.04 20.39
N GLY A 144 19.07 -9.37 19.87
CA GLY A 144 17.96 -8.44 19.64
C GLY A 144 17.83 -8.01 18.17
N TRP A 145 17.14 -6.90 17.93
CA TRP A 145 16.84 -6.40 16.60
C TRP A 145 18.02 -5.65 15.97
N ARG A 146 18.38 -6.01 14.73
CA ARG A 146 19.37 -5.31 13.92
C ARG A 146 18.72 -4.62 12.74
N GLN A 147 19.01 -3.34 12.54
CA GLN A 147 18.62 -2.60 11.34
C GLN A 147 19.34 -3.14 10.11
N LEU A 148 18.61 -3.48 9.05
CA LEU A 148 19.19 -3.92 7.77
C LEU A 148 19.30 -2.78 6.74
N GLY A 149 18.44 -1.76 6.87
CA GLY A 149 18.32 -0.67 5.92
C GLY A 149 16.88 -0.37 5.58
N ARG A 150 16.67 0.26 4.44
CA ARG A 150 15.33 0.53 3.90
C ARG A 150 15.17 -0.19 2.58
N GLU A 151 14.06 -0.85 2.39
CA GLU A 151 13.72 -1.59 1.17
C GLU A 151 12.43 -1.02 0.58
N LEU A 152 12.32 -1.01 -0.75
CA LEU A 152 11.11 -0.61 -1.46
C LEU A 152 10.04 -1.70 -1.24
N ARG A 153 8.94 -1.36 -0.55
CA ARG A 153 7.95 -2.35 -0.13
C ARG A 153 6.51 -1.99 -0.45
N LEU A 154 6.11 -0.72 -0.40
CA LEU A 154 4.81 -0.27 -0.85
C LEU A 154 4.99 0.44 -2.19
N VAL A 155 4.41 -0.11 -3.26
CA VAL A 155 4.64 0.38 -4.63
C VAL A 155 3.35 0.53 -5.41
N ASN A 156 3.34 1.49 -6.32
CA ASN A 156 2.35 1.50 -7.39
C ASN A 156 2.80 0.44 -8.42
N ARG A 157 1.95 -0.56 -8.65
CA ARG A 157 2.22 -1.73 -9.49
C ARG A 157 2.76 -1.37 -10.88
N ASP A 158 2.22 -0.31 -11.48
CA ASP A 158 2.52 0.08 -12.85
C ASP A 158 3.71 1.05 -12.96
N ALA A 159 4.21 1.53 -11.81
CA ALA A 159 5.29 2.52 -11.74
C ALA A 159 6.67 1.92 -11.39
N VAL A 160 6.76 0.62 -11.18
CA VAL A 160 8.00 -0.08 -10.80
C VAL A 160 8.30 -1.25 -11.72
N ASN A 161 9.59 -1.60 -11.81
CA ASN A 161 10.01 -2.82 -12.48
C ASN A 161 10.02 -3.97 -11.46
N TRP A 162 9.38 -5.06 -11.84
CA TRP A 162 9.39 -6.28 -11.04
C TRP A 162 10.58 -7.15 -11.42
N THR A 163 11.34 -7.60 -10.41
CA THR A 163 12.54 -8.42 -10.57
C THR A 163 12.49 -9.63 -9.63
N GLY A 164 11.37 -10.36 -9.64
CA GLY A 164 11.08 -11.47 -8.73
C GLY A 164 10.01 -11.09 -7.69
N ALA A 165 10.01 -11.75 -6.53
CA ALA A 165 8.99 -11.60 -5.47
C ALA A 165 8.94 -10.20 -4.83
N LEU A 166 9.97 -9.40 -4.98
CA LEU A 166 10.05 -8.03 -4.50
C LEU A 166 10.27 -7.06 -5.66
N PRO A 167 9.77 -5.81 -5.54
CA PRO A 167 10.00 -4.80 -6.57
C PRO A 167 11.46 -4.40 -6.62
N GLY A 168 11.97 -4.08 -7.81
CA GLY A 168 13.31 -3.56 -7.99
C GLY A 168 13.50 -2.17 -7.35
N GLU A 169 14.69 -1.89 -6.82
CA GLU A 169 14.98 -0.70 -6.01
C GLU A 169 14.94 0.65 -6.75
N ARG A 170 14.72 0.65 -8.05
CA ARG A 170 14.69 1.87 -8.85
C ARG A 170 13.38 2.64 -8.63
N GLY A 171 13.49 3.82 -8.06
CA GLY A 171 12.40 4.81 -8.06
C GLY A 171 11.79 5.17 -6.70
N ALA A 172 12.10 4.48 -5.60
CA ALA A 172 11.59 4.85 -4.28
C ALA A 172 12.16 6.21 -3.85
N ARG A 173 11.28 7.17 -3.61
CA ARG A 173 11.68 8.53 -3.19
C ARG A 173 11.03 8.95 -1.89
N ALA A 174 9.94 8.30 -1.49
CA ALA A 174 9.27 8.57 -0.23
C ALA A 174 9.56 7.45 0.79
N GLN A 175 9.34 7.79 2.05
CA GLN A 175 9.57 6.87 3.16
C GLN A 175 8.33 6.81 4.03
N LEU A 176 7.97 5.61 4.49
CA LEU A 176 6.98 5.43 5.54
C LEU A 176 7.66 5.26 6.90
N LYS A 177 6.98 5.71 7.94
CA LYS A 177 7.39 5.49 9.33
C LYS A 177 7.11 4.05 9.75
N GLY A 178 7.84 3.58 10.76
CA GLY A 178 7.74 2.21 11.25
C GLY A 178 8.64 1.24 10.49
N ASP A 179 8.58 -0.03 10.90
CA ASP A 179 9.51 -1.05 10.48
C ASP A 179 8.79 -2.30 9.99
N ILE A 180 9.38 -2.99 9.02
CA ILE A 180 9.13 -4.40 8.76
C ILE A 180 10.06 -5.21 9.68
N LEU A 181 9.48 -6.11 10.43
CA LEU A 181 10.18 -6.99 11.37
C LEU A 181 10.38 -8.35 10.69
N ARG A 182 11.65 -8.69 10.36
CA ARG A 182 12.03 -9.97 9.78
C ARG A 182 12.52 -10.90 10.88
N PHE A 183 11.77 -11.95 11.12
CA PHE A 183 12.09 -12.95 12.13
C PHE A 183 13.11 -13.95 11.58
N GLY A 184 13.90 -14.55 12.48
CA GLY A 184 14.76 -15.66 12.12
C GLY A 184 13.90 -16.82 11.62
N ASP A 185 14.43 -17.59 10.64
CA ASP A 185 13.82 -18.87 10.30
C ASP A 185 14.01 -19.78 11.53
N ASP A 186 12.90 -20.18 12.15
CA ASP A 186 12.89 -21.23 13.18
C ASP A 186 13.29 -22.53 12.49
N SER A 187 14.60 -22.84 12.53
CA SER A 187 15.20 -24.07 12.03
C SER A 187 14.82 -25.25 12.89
#